data_bbdbed76e50bae5f544ddd55b5487e0a
#
_entry.id   bbdbed76e50bae5f544ddd55b5487e0a
#
_cell.length_a   1.000
_cell.length_b   1.000
_cell.length_c   1.000
_cell.angle_alpha   90.00
_cell.angle_beta   90.00
_cell.angle_gamma   90.00
#
_symmetry.space_group_name_H-M   'P 1'
#
loop_
_entity.id
_entity.type
_entity.pdbx_description
1 polymer ?
#
loop_
_entity_poly.entity_id
_entity_poly.type
_entity_poly.pdbx_seq_one_letter_code
_entity_poly.pdbx_strand_id
1 'polypeptide(L)'
;MGMAMSPCILPGVGKPGFALADDEIEVGMGIHGEPGVERTSVKTSKELAEILCGHILADMDFSGSDCAVMVNGLGGTPLMELYILTNDVNALLREKGINPVRWYVGNYMTAIESMK
;
A
#
# COMPACT_ATOMS: atom_id res chain seq x y z
N MET A 1 -2.82 -5.13 1.82
CA MET A 1 -1.42 -5.39 1.43
C MET A 1 -0.64 -4.09 1.50
N GLY A 2 0.59 -4.13 1.96
CA GLY A 2 1.46 -2.96 2.09
C GLY A 2 2.58 -2.94 1.05
N MET A 3 3.17 -1.78 0.87
CA MET A 3 4.38 -1.60 0.08
C MET A 3 5.24 -0.50 0.69
N ALA A 4 6.54 -0.53 0.46
CA ALA A 4 7.47 0.44 1.00
C ALA A 4 8.52 0.85 -0.03
N MET A 5 8.79 2.14 -0.10
CA MET A 5 9.90 2.72 -0.85
C MET A 5 11.12 2.97 0.05
N SER A 6 10.93 2.94 1.36
CA SER A 6 12.00 3.04 2.35
C SER A 6 11.68 2.21 3.59
N PRO A 7 12.71 1.69 4.28
CA PRO A 7 12.50 0.94 5.51
C PRO A 7 12.11 1.84 6.67
N CYS A 8 11.43 1.24 7.62
CA CYS A 8 11.12 1.86 8.90
C CYS A 8 12.33 1.76 9.84
N ILE A 9 12.57 2.81 10.63
CA ILE A 9 13.58 2.81 11.69
C ILE A 9 12.87 2.74 13.04
N LEU A 10 13.00 1.62 13.72
CA LEU A 10 12.39 1.43 15.03
C LEU A 10 13.08 2.28 16.10
N PRO A 11 12.34 2.94 16.99
CA PRO A 11 12.92 3.62 18.15
C PRO A 11 13.78 2.67 18.98
N GLY A 12 14.94 3.12 19.39
CA GLY A 12 15.89 2.34 20.18
C GLY A 12 16.79 1.38 19.38
N VAL A 13 16.46 1.03 18.15
CA VAL A 13 17.31 0.21 17.29
C VAL A 13 18.29 1.07 16.49
N GLY A 14 17.84 2.24 16.04
CA GLY A 14 18.66 3.24 15.36
C GLY A 14 19.17 2.85 13.97
N LYS A 15 18.67 1.75 13.41
CA LYS A 15 19.00 1.29 12.06
C LYS A 15 17.77 0.75 11.35
N PRO A 16 17.72 0.82 10.00
CA PRO A 16 16.60 0.29 9.23
C PRO A 16 16.46 -1.23 9.38
N GLY A 17 15.22 -1.70 9.35
CA GLY A 17 14.91 -3.13 9.48
C GLY A 17 15.28 -3.96 8.25
N PHE A 18 15.40 -3.32 7.09
CA PHE A 18 15.83 -3.92 5.83
C PHE A 18 16.49 -2.86 4.94
N ALA A 19 17.07 -3.27 3.83
CA ALA A 19 17.71 -2.35 2.87
C ALA A 19 17.01 -2.43 1.51
N LEU A 20 16.82 -1.27 0.89
CA LEU A 20 16.34 -1.12 -0.48
C LEU A 20 17.31 -0.23 -1.25
N ALA A 21 17.50 -0.50 -2.54
CA ALA A 21 18.16 0.45 -3.43
C ALA A 21 17.24 1.65 -3.71
N ASP A 22 17.80 2.75 -4.21
CA ASP A 22 17.05 4.00 -4.41
C ASP A 22 15.86 3.86 -5.37
N ASP A 23 15.90 2.89 -6.27
CA ASP A 23 14.89 2.59 -7.28
C ASP A 23 14.07 1.32 -6.98
N GLU A 24 14.21 0.75 -5.81
CA GLU A 24 13.48 -0.46 -5.40
C GLU A 24 12.33 -0.16 -4.47
N ILE A 25 11.29 -0.98 -4.59
CA ILE A 25 10.16 -1.04 -3.63
C ILE A 25 9.94 -2.47 -3.17
N GLU A 26 9.62 -2.61 -1.90
CA GLU A 26 9.20 -3.87 -1.28
C GLU A 26 7.69 -3.97 -1.31
N VAL A 27 7.14 -5.05 -1.85
CA VAL A 27 5.71 -5.29 -1.96
C VAL A 27 5.29 -6.43 -1.04
N GLY A 28 4.16 -6.25 -0.35
CA GLY A 28 3.57 -7.29 0.50
C GLY A 28 4.05 -7.31 1.93
N MET A 29 4.81 -6.31 2.36
CA MET A 29 5.26 -6.24 3.75
C MET A 29 4.08 -6.05 4.72
N GLY A 30 4.21 -6.64 5.90
CA GLY A 30 3.24 -6.51 6.98
C GLY A 30 3.59 -5.41 7.98
N ILE A 31 2.62 -5.02 8.78
CA ILE A 31 2.77 -4.00 9.82
C ILE A 31 3.49 -4.51 11.07
N HIS A 32 3.66 -5.82 11.20
CA HIS A 32 4.36 -6.47 12.31
C HIS A 32 5.77 -6.97 11.92
N GLY A 33 6.33 -6.46 10.82
CA GLY A 33 7.67 -6.81 10.36
C GLY A 33 7.73 -8.06 9.48
N GLU A 34 6.60 -8.54 8.97
CA GLU A 34 6.58 -9.62 7.99
C GLU A 34 7.27 -9.18 6.71
N PRO A 35 8.13 -10.05 6.14
CA PRO A 35 8.83 -9.72 4.90
C PRO A 35 7.86 -9.58 3.73
N GLY A 36 8.23 -8.77 2.74
CA GLY A 36 7.48 -8.64 1.50
C GLY A 36 7.52 -9.91 0.66
N VAL A 37 6.61 -9.98 -0.31
CA VAL A 37 6.52 -11.12 -1.23
C VAL A 37 7.37 -10.91 -2.48
N GLU A 38 7.66 -9.66 -2.84
CA GLU A 38 8.51 -9.33 -3.98
C GLU A 38 9.16 -7.96 -3.85
N ARG A 39 10.23 -7.75 -4.62
CA ARG A 39 10.83 -6.43 -4.84
C ARG A 39 10.70 -6.07 -6.31
N THR A 40 10.42 -4.81 -6.60
CA THR A 40 10.29 -4.29 -7.95
C THR A 40 10.85 -2.87 -8.02
N SER A 41 10.98 -2.33 -9.23
CA SER A 41 11.39 -0.95 -9.42
C SER A 41 10.26 0.03 -9.09
N VAL A 42 10.61 1.29 -8.87
CA VAL A 42 9.65 2.38 -8.70
C VAL A 42 8.71 2.43 -9.91
N LYS A 43 7.42 2.58 -9.62
CA LYS A 43 6.34 2.55 -10.61
C LYS A 43 5.38 3.71 -10.43
N THR A 44 4.54 3.94 -11.44
CA THR A 44 3.47 4.93 -11.34
C THR A 44 2.40 4.50 -10.35
N SER A 45 1.62 5.45 -9.85
CA SER A 45 0.49 5.17 -8.94
C SER A 45 -0.48 4.15 -9.52
N LYS A 46 -0.78 4.23 -10.81
CA LYS A 46 -1.65 3.28 -11.49
C LYS A 46 -1.09 1.86 -11.48
N GLU A 47 0.19 1.70 -11.78
CA GLU A 47 0.88 0.40 -11.72
C GLU A 47 0.92 -0.17 -10.30
N LEU A 48 1.15 0.69 -9.30
CA LEU A 48 1.12 0.30 -7.89
C LEU A 48 -0.27 -0.16 -7.46
N ALA A 49 -1.32 0.54 -7.87
CA ALA A 49 -2.70 0.13 -7.64
C ALA A 49 -2.99 -1.25 -8.25
N GLU A 50 -2.54 -1.48 -9.47
CA GLU A 50 -2.68 -2.78 -10.15
C GLU A 50 -1.99 -3.92 -9.40
N ILE A 51 -0.78 -3.69 -8.91
CA ILE A 51 -0.02 -4.69 -8.13
C ILE A 51 -0.74 -4.99 -6.81
N LEU A 52 -1.04 -3.98 -6.01
CA LEU A 52 -1.65 -4.15 -4.69
C LEU A 52 -3.05 -4.76 -4.77
N CYS A 53 -3.89 -4.22 -5.63
CA CYS A 53 -5.24 -4.76 -5.83
C CYS A 53 -5.20 -6.16 -6.45
N GLY A 54 -4.28 -6.41 -7.36
CA GLY A 54 -4.09 -7.73 -7.97
C GLY A 54 -3.83 -8.82 -6.93
N HIS A 55 -2.97 -8.58 -5.98
CA HIS A 55 -2.69 -9.52 -4.88
C HIS A 55 -3.92 -9.73 -3.97
N ILE A 56 -4.61 -8.65 -3.60
CA ILE A 56 -5.78 -8.74 -2.73
C ILE A 56 -6.94 -9.48 -3.42
N LEU A 57 -7.21 -9.16 -4.68
CA LEU A 57 -8.30 -9.75 -5.44
C LEU A 57 -8.03 -11.18 -5.88
N ALA A 58 -6.77 -11.59 -5.96
CA ALA A 58 -6.40 -12.98 -6.19
C ALA A 58 -6.65 -13.87 -4.96
N ASP A 59 -6.59 -13.28 -3.76
CA ASP A 59 -6.82 -14.00 -2.50
C ASP A 59 -8.31 -14.24 -2.22
N MET A 60 -9.17 -13.31 -2.60
CA MET A 60 -10.61 -13.39 -2.37
C MET A 60 -11.39 -12.73 -3.52
N ASP A 61 -12.50 -13.35 -3.93
CA ASP A 61 -13.39 -12.79 -4.93
C ASP A 61 -14.36 -11.78 -4.30
N PHE A 62 -14.25 -10.53 -4.71
CA PHE A 62 -15.12 -9.43 -4.30
C PHE A 62 -16.11 -8.99 -5.39
N SER A 63 -16.14 -9.68 -6.53
CA SER A 63 -16.97 -9.31 -7.68
C SER A 63 -18.46 -9.18 -7.30
N GLY A 64 -19.08 -8.09 -7.74
CA GLY A 64 -20.49 -7.80 -7.45
C GLY A 64 -20.78 -7.40 -6.01
N SER A 65 -19.77 -7.18 -5.20
CA SER A 65 -19.93 -6.82 -3.79
C SER A 65 -19.71 -5.34 -3.54
N ASP A 66 -20.36 -4.83 -2.50
CA ASP A 66 -20.01 -3.55 -1.90
C ASP A 66 -18.82 -3.76 -0.95
N CYS A 67 -17.90 -2.80 -0.91
CA CYS A 67 -16.76 -2.87 -0.01
C CYS A 67 -16.42 -1.52 0.61
N ALA A 68 -15.73 -1.57 1.73
CA ALA A 68 -15.02 -0.43 2.29
C ALA A 68 -13.54 -0.56 1.94
N VAL A 69 -12.91 0.53 1.57
CA VAL A 69 -11.51 0.56 1.17
C VAL A 69 -10.73 1.48 2.10
N MET A 70 -9.61 1.01 2.59
CA MET A 70 -8.66 1.81 3.36
C MET A 70 -7.38 1.99 2.55
N VAL A 71 -6.99 3.25 2.35
CA VAL A 71 -5.70 3.63 1.78
C VAL A 71 -4.87 4.26 2.90
N ASN A 72 -3.93 3.48 3.42
CA ASN A 72 -3.18 3.81 4.63
C ASN A 72 -1.78 4.30 4.30
N GLY A 73 -1.41 5.47 4.82
CA GLY A 73 -0.13 6.11 4.52
C GLY A 73 1.06 5.60 5.31
N LEU A 74 0.85 4.75 6.32
CA LEU A 74 1.90 4.17 7.16
C LEU A 74 2.84 5.19 7.82
N GLY A 75 2.40 6.45 7.94
CA GLY A 75 3.11 7.53 8.62
C GLY A 75 3.99 8.42 7.72
N GLY A 76 4.52 7.88 6.63
CA GLY A 76 5.48 8.61 5.78
C GLY A 76 4.93 9.12 4.44
N THR A 77 3.79 8.61 3.98
CA THR A 77 3.25 8.99 2.68
C THR A 77 2.38 10.24 2.77
N PRO A 78 2.67 11.30 2.00
CA PRO A 78 1.86 12.51 1.98
C PRO A 78 0.41 12.25 1.55
N LEU A 79 -0.53 13.01 2.11
CA LEU A 79 -1.95 12.84 1.85
C LEU A 79 -2.32 13.00 0.38
N MET A 80 -1.66 13.91 -0.33
CA MET A 80 -1.87 14.11 -1.77
C MET A 80 -1.54 12.84 -2.56
N GLU A 81 -0.46 12.16 -2.25
CA GLU A 81 -0.09 10.89 -2.89
C GLU A 81 -1.09 9.78 -2.58
N LEU A 82 -1.63 9.75 -1.35
CA LEU A 82 -2.70 8.82 -0.98
C LEU A 82 -3.97 9.07 -1.79
N TYR A 83 -4.33 10.32 -2.05
CA TYR A 83 -5.49 10.64 -2.88
C TYR A 83 -5.27 10.27 -4.35
N ILE A 84 -4.07 10.43 -4.88
CA ILE A 84 -3.74 9.98 -6.24
C ILE A 84 -3.90 8.45 -6.33
N LEU A 85 -3.33 7.73 -5.39
CA LEU A 85 -3.47 6.27 -5.34
C LEU A 85 -4.95 5.84 -5.17
N THR A 86 -5.69 6.54 -4.32
CA THR A 86 -7.13 6.30 -4.12
C THR A 86 -7.92 6.41 -5.42
N ASN A 87 -7.64 7.42 -6.23
CA ASN A 87 -8.28 7.58 -7.54
C ASN A 87 -8.00 6.40 -8.46
N ASP A 88 -6.77 5.93 -8.52
CA ASP A 88 -6.38 4.79 -9.35
C ASP A 88 -6.99 3.48 -8.83
N VAL A 89 -7.02 3.28 -7.53
CA VAL A 89 -7.67 2.12 -6.90
C VAL A 89 -9.18 2.12 -7.17
N ASN A 90 -9.84 3.27 -7.04
CA ASN A 90 -11.28 3.39 -7.32
C ASN A 90 -11.60 3.02 -8.78
N ALA A 91 -10.86 3.54 -9.73
CA ALA A 91 -11.04 3.22 -11.14
C ALA A 91 -10.87 1.71 -11.40
N LEU A 92 -9.85 1.11 -10.82
CA LEU A 92 -9.56 -0.32 -10.98
C LEU A 92 -10.66 -1.21 -10.37
N LEU A 93 -11.13 -0.91 -9.16
CA LEU A 93 -12.17 -1.67 -8.50
C LEU A 93 -13.49 -1.61 -9.27
N ARG A 94 -13.87 -0.43 -9.76
CA ARG A 94 -15.09 -0.28 -10.57
C ARG A 94 -15.00 -1.01 -11.90
N GLU A 95 -13.86 -1.00 -12.54
CA GLU A 95 -13.61 -1.77 -13.78
C GLU A 95 -13.80 -3.27 -13.55
N LYS A 96 -13.48 -3.76 -12.34
CA LYS A 96 -13.64 -5.18 -11.96
C LYS A 96 -15.02 -5.51 -11.39
N GLY A 97 -15.98 -4.58 -11.43
CA GLY A 97 -17.34 -4.80 -10.94
C GLY A 97 -17.48 -4.79 -9.42
N ILE A 98 -16.52 -4.24 -8.72
CA ILE A 98 -16.55 -4.06 -7.26
C ILE A 98 -17.02 -2.64 -6.96
N ASN A 99 -17.92 -2.47 -5.99
CA ASN A 99 -18.50 -1.17 -5.63
C ASN A 99 -17.93 -0.66 -4.30
N PRO A 100 -16.91 0.24 -4.31
CA PRO A 100 -16.46 0.86 -3.08
C PRO A 100 -17.46 1.89 -2.60
N VAL A 101 -18.08 1.63 -1.44
CA VAL A 101 -19.12 2.48 -0.85
C VAL A 101 -18.58 3.36 0.27
N ARG A 102 -17.41 3.07 0.81
CA ARG A 102 -16.76 3.86 1.84
C ARG A 102 -15.25 3.85 1.68
N TRP A 103 -14.65 5.02 1.90
CA TRP A 103 -13.21 5.23 1.80
C TRP A 103 -12.64 5.76 3.11
N TYR A 104 -11.52 5.19 3.51
CA TYR A 104 -10.68 5.69 4.60
C TYR A 104 -9.30 6.00 4.04
N VAL A 105 -8.96 7.27 3.93
CA VAL A 105 -7.69 7.73 3.36
C VAL A 105 -6.93 8.52 4.40
N GLY A 106 -5.75 8.04 4.81
CA GLY A 106 -4.95 8.68 5.83
C GLY A 106 -4.04 7.71 6.58
N ASN A 107 -3.58 8.12 7.74
CA ASN A 107 -2.75 7.30 8.61
C ASN A 107 -3.61 6.63 9.69
N TYR A 108 -4.00 5.40 9.44
CA TYR A 108 -4.85 4.61 10.34
C TYR A 108 -4.08 3.54 11.12
N MET A 109 -3.08 2.92 10.49
CA MET A 109 -2.35 1.80 11.04
C MET A 109 -0.86 2.08 11.00
N THR A 110 -0.41 3.03 11.82
CA THR A 110 1.00 3.36 12.00
C THR A 110 1.23 3.99 13.36
N ALA A 111 2.32 3.64 14.01
CA ALA A 111 2.75 4.23 15.28
C ALA A 111 4.07 4.99 15.14
N ILE A 112 4.76 4.84 14.02
CA ILE A 112 6.06 5.43 13.74
C ILE A 112 6.11 5.87 12.29
N GLU A 113 6.98 6.82 12.01
CA GLU A 113 7.27 7.19 10.64
C GLU A 113 7.88 6.01 9.90
N SER A 114 7.20 5.56 8.89
CA SER A 114 7.68 4.52 8.00
C SER A 114 7.16 4.76 6.58
N MET A 115 7.95 4.38 5.62
CA MET A 115 7.57 4.20 4.22
C MET A 115 7.02 5.44 3.50
N LYS A 116 7.88 6.03 2.77
CA LYS A 116 7.51 7.00 1.75
C LYS A 116 7.23 6.30 0.42
#